data_5eaa68b36bac0d2e8c0a292600a25f09
#
_entry.id   5eaa68b36bac0d2e8c0a292600a25f09
#
_cell.length_a   1.000
_cell.length_b   1.000
_cell.length_c   1.000
_cell.angle_alpha   90.00
_cell.angle_beta   90.00
_cell.angle_gamma   90.00
#
_symmetry.space_group_name_H-M   'P 1'
#
loop_
_entity.id
_entity.type
_entity.pdbx_description
1 polymer ?
#
loop_
_entity_poly.entity_id
_entity_poly.type
_entity_poly.pdbx_seq_one_letter_code
_entity_poly.pdbx_strand_id
1 'polypeptide(L)'
;MNAHDPFKRGNAEEWTAARIGELSVQEIKQLRDNAERLNEPLLVERCKEALQHARSRGHQMAHRKSGPRTKARRLIARIKAFEARGVYLQDARTSWGGVRQADGKVVMALWADAVQTAEGTCRYLLWAPNVDGARPWSDKPAGKERLEHCKRALELGSAEGLLVYGQGLAAHLPEDKAHAIHGADAETVLIFEVERVGDEFWAKWGKKAAASAIARS
;
A
#
# COMPACT_ATOMS: atom_id res chain seq x y z
N MET A 1 11.28 -32.85 6.84
CA MET A 1 9.82 -32.93 7.10
C MET A 1 9.12 -32.35 5.89
N ASN A 2 8.47 -33.18 5.07
CA ASN A 2 7.76 -32.70 3.88
C ASN A 2 6.53 -31.92 4.34
N ALA A 3 6.49 -30.62 4.00
CA ALA A 3 5.30 -29.83 4.19
C ALA A 3 4.13 -30.53 3.51
N HIS A 4 3.06 -30.76 4.26
CA HIS A 4 1.85 -31.40 3.79
C HIS A 4 1.22 -30.48 2.72
N ASP A 5 1.28 -30.90 1.46
CA ASP A 5 0.66 -30.15 0.35
C ASP A 5 -0.85 -30.40 0.40
N PRO A 6 -1.66 -29.40 0.80
CA PRO A 6 -3.10 -29.56 0.95
C PRO A 6 -3.83 -29.84 -0.37
N PHE A 7 -3.14 -29.73 -1.50
CA PHE A 7 -3.71 -29.94 -2.83
C PHE A 7 -3.37 -31.29 -3.43
N LYS A 8 -2.78 -32.23 -2.65
CA LYS A 8 -2.55 -33.58 -3.12
C LYS A 8 -3.86 -34.37 -3.25
N ARG A 9 -3.87 -35.30 -4.21
CA ARG A 9 -4.99 -36.21 -4.43
C ARG A 9 -5.27 -37.01 -3.13
N GLY A 10 -6.54 -37.11 -2.74
CA GLY A 10 -6.98 -37.81 -1.53
C GLY A 10 -7.30 -36.91 -0.34
N ASN A 11 -6.99 -35.61 -0.41
CA ASN A 11 -7.29 -34.67 0.68
C ASN A 11 -8.64 -33.93 0.53
N ALA A 12 -9.50 -34.37 -0.41
CA ALA A 12 -10.79 -33.71 -0.66
C ALA A 12 -11.72 -33.74 0.56
N GLU A 13 -11.62 -34.77 1.41
CA GLU A 13 -12.43 -34.90 2.64
C GLU A 13 -12.08 -33.85 3.69
N GLU A 14 -10.85 -33.36 3.71
CA GLU A 14 -10.39 -32.33 4.65
C GLU A 14 -10.98 -30.94 4.34
N TRP A 15 -11.48 -30.75 3.11
CA TRP A 15 -12.07 -29.51 2.65
C TRP A 15 -13.57 -29.48 2.91
N THR A 16 -13.93 -29.23 4.18
CA THR A 16 -15.33 -29.03 4.58
C THR A 16 -15.86 -27.69 4.09
N ALA A 17 -17.20 -27.56 4.00
CA ALA A 17 -17.84 -26.30 3.62
C ALA A 17 -17.46 -25.14 4.54
N ALA A 18 -17.29 -25.39 5.84
CA ALA A 18 -16.83 -24.40 6.81
C ALA A 18 -15.43 -23.89 6.48
N ARG A 19 -14.47 -24.81 6.27
CA ARG A 19 -13.09 -24.46 5.93
C ARG A 19 -12.97 -23.71 4.61
N ILE A 20 -13.75 -24.09 3.59
CA ILE A 20 -13.80 -23.37 2.31
C ILE A 20 -14.42 -21.98 2.50
N GLY A 21 -15.39 -21.84 3.41
CA GLY A 21 -16.04 -20.55 3.71
C GLY A 21 -15.12 -19.51 4.37
N GLU A 22 -13.99 -19.92 4.95
CA GLU A 22 -12.96 -19.04 5.53
C GLU A 22 -11.98 -18.51 4.49
N LEU A 23 -11.92 -19.13 3.31
CA LEU A 23 -11.03 -18.72 2.22
C LEU A 23 -11.53 -17.45 1.50
N SER A 24 -10.60 -16.69 0.97
CA SER A 24 -10.91 -15.60 0.04
C SER A 24 -11.49 -16.15 -1.27
N VAL A 25 -12.24 -15.32 -1.99
CA VAL A 25 -12.80 -15.68 -3.31
C VAL A 25 -11.73 -16.17 -4.29
N GLN A 26 -10.52 -15.62 -4.20
CA GLN A 26 -9.40 -16.00 -5.07
C GLN A 26 -8.87 -17.40 -4.72
N GLU A 27 -8.72 -17.68 -3.42
CA GLU A 27 -8.29 -18.99 -2.94
C GLU A 27 -9.32 -20.09 -3.25
N ILE A 28 -10.63 -19.79 -3.13
CA ILE A 28 -11.70 -20.73 -3.50
C ILE A 28 -11.64 -21.05 -4.99
N LYS A 29 -11.37 -20.06 -5.88
CA LYS A 29 -11.20 -20.29 -7.30
C LYS A 29 -10.00 -21.19 -7.58
N GLN A 30 -8.87 -20.92 -6.94
CA GLN A 30 -7.67 -21.72 -7.10
C GLN A 30 -7.84 -23.15 -6.59
N LEU A 31 -8.53 -23.32 -5.46
CA LEU A 31 -8.87 -24.63 -4.93
C LEU A 31 -9.79 -25.41 -5.89
N ARG A 32 -10.81 -24.77 -6.47
CA ARG A 32 -11.67 -25.35 -7.49
C ARG A 32 -10.88 -25.82 -8.71
N ASP A 33 -10.04 -24.95 -9.27
CA ASP A 33 -9.26 -25.26 -10.48
C ASP A 33 -8.28 -26.44 -10.23
N ASN A 34 -7.73 -26.52 -9.01
CA ASN A 34 -6.90 -27.67 -8.61
C ASN A 34 -7.74 -28.94 -8.44
N ALA A 35 -8.95 -28.84 -7.86
CA ALA A 35 -9.86 -29.96 -7.71
C ALA A 35 -10.35 -30.52 -9.06
N GLU A 36 -10.63 -29.64 -10.03
CA GLU A 36 -10.95 -30.03 -11.42
C GLU A 36 -9.79 -30.80 -12.05
N ARG A 37 -8.56 -30.31 -11.92
CA ARG A 37 -7.36 -30.97 -12.44
C ARG A 37 -7.09 -32.34 -11.81
N LEU A 38 -7.42 -32.51 -10.52
CA LEU A 38 -7.25 -33.74 -9.77
C LEU A 38 -8.45 -34.69 -9.89
N ASN A 39 -9.49 -34.30 -10.63
CA ASN A 39 -10.75 -35.04 -10.81
C ASN A 39 -11.46 -35.34 -9.48
N GLU A 40 -11.62 -34.30 -8.63
CA GLU A 40 -12.30 -34.36 -7.33
C GLU A 40 -13.66 -33.63 -7.38
N PRO A 41 -14.72 -34.25 -7.98
CA PRO A 41 -15.97 -33.58 -8.31
C PRO A 41 -16.72 -33.03 -7.08
N LEU A 42 -16.64 -33.71 -5.95
CA LEU A 42 -17.30 -33.24 -4.71
C LEU A 42 -16.68 -31.94 -4.19
N LEU A 43 -15.36 -31.80 -4.30
CA LEU A 43 -14.68 -30.58 -3.89
C LEU A 43 -14.98 -29.43 -4.85
N VAL A 44 -15.10 -29.72 -6.15
CA VAL A 44 -15.50 -28.73 -7.16
C VAL A 44 -16.88 -28.15 -6.84
N GLU A 45 -17.86 -29.01 -6.51
CA GLU A 45 -19.22 -28.56 -6.16
C GLU A 45 -19.22 -27.72 -4.86
N ARG A 46 -18.51 -28.14 -3.81
CA ARG A 46 -18.37 -27.34 -2.59
C ARG A 46 -17.77 -25.96 -2.85
N CYS A 47 -16.77 -25.87 -3.73
CA CYS A 47 -16.18 -24.57 -4.12
C CYS A 47 -17.17 -23.71 -4.91
N LYS A 48 -17.98 -24.30 -5.81
CA LYS A 48 -19.03 -23.57 -6.54
C LYS A 48 -20.08 -23.00 -5.60
N GLU A 49 -20.57 -23.78 -4.65
CA GLU A 49 -21.51 -23.34 -3.62
C GLU A 49 -20.93 -22.19 -2.78
N ALA A 50 -19.69 -22.32 -2.32
CA ALA A 50 -19.02 -21.28 -1.55
C ALA A 50 -18.86 -19.97 -2.35
N LEU A 51 -18.57 -20.06 -3.66
CA LEU A 51 -18.50 -18.89 -4.55
C LEU A 51 -19.87 -18.26 -4.78
N GLN A 52 -20.94 -19.05 -4.87
CA GLN A 52 -22.32 -18.53 -4.97
C GLN A 52 -22.71 -17.80 -3.67
N HIS A 53 -22.42 -18.39 -2.50
CA HIS A 53 -22.66 -17.75 -1.21
C HIS A 53 -21.84 -16.46 -1.02
N ALA A 54 -20.60 -16.44 -1.49
CA ALA A 54 -19.77 -15.23 -1.46
C ALA A 54 -20.33 -14.12 -2.37
N ARG A 55 -20.86 -14.47 -3.54
CA ARG A 55 -21.55 -13.52 -4.44
C ARG A 55 -22.85 -13.01 -3.83
N SER A 56 -23.66 -13.87 -3.22
CA SER A 56 -24.91 -13.47 -2.56
C SER A 56 -24.65 -12.54 -1.37
N ARG A 57 -23.62 -12.82 -0.55
CA ARG A 57 -23.17 -11.94 0.53
C ARG A 57 -22.65 -10.61 -0.01
N GLY A 58 -21.89 -10.62 -1.10
CA GLY A 58 -21.44 -9.41 -1.79
C GLY A 58 -22.60 -8.57 -2.33
N HIS A 59 -23.65 -9.19 -2.85
CA HIS A 59 -24.89 -8.51 -3.30
C HIS A 59 -25.68 -7.91 -2.13
N GLN A 60 -25.82 -8.61 -1.01
CA GLN A 60 -26.50 -8.10 0.19
C GLN A 60 -25.73 -6.98 0.87
N MET A 61 -24.39 -7.00 0.83
CA MET A 61 -23.55 -5.90 1.31
C MET A 61 -23.58 -4.68 0.37
N ALA A 62 -23.74 -4.90 -0.94
CA ALA A 62 -23.83 -3.82 -1.94
C ALA A 62 -25.15 -3.04 -1.83
N HIS A 63 -26.26 -3.65 -1.33
CA HIS A 63 -27.51 -2.96 -1.06
C HIS A 63 -27.56 -2.20 0.28
N ARG A 64 -26.58 -2.39 1.17
CA ARG A 64 -26.42 -1.58 2.37
C ARG A 64 -25.32 -0.56 2.15
N LYS A 65 -25.71 0.68 1.94
CA LYS A 65 -24.93 1.91 1.74
C LYS A 65 -24.46 2.18 0.31
N SER A 66 -25.36 2.76 -0.48
CA SER A 66 -24.97 3.81 -1.42
C SER A 66 -24.61 5.07 -0.64
N GLY A 67 -23.48 5.04 0.05
CA GLY A 67 -22.76 6.26 0.42
C GLY A 67 -22.28 6.93 -0.87
N PRO A 68 -21.96 8.23 -0.87
CA PRO A 68 -21.52 8.92 -2.06
C PRO A 68 -20.39 8.12 -2.71
N ARG A 69 -20.55 7.75 -3.99
CA ARG A 69 -19.54 7.04 -4.78
C ARG A 69 -18.24 7.84 -4.67
N THR A 70 -17.32 7.38 -3.87
CA THR A 70 -15.96 7.91 -3.88
C THR A 70 -15.44 7.71 -5.29
N LYS A 71 -15.20 8.82 -5.99
CA LYS A 71 -14.64 8.84 -7.34
C LYS A 71 -13.45 7.90 -7.35
N ALA A 72 -13.42 6.93 -8.26
CA ALA A 72 -12.30 6.01 -8.37
C ALA A 72 -11.03 6.84 -8.54
N ARG A 73 -10.06 6.67 -7.64
CA ARG A 73 -8.80 7.41 -7.66
C ARG A 73 -8.08 7.14 -8.97
N ARG A 74 -7.71 8.20 -9.66
CA ARG A 74 -6.89 8.11 -10.85
C ARG A 74 -5.43 7.95 -10.44
N LEU A 75 -4.91 6.74 -10.55
CA LEU A 75 -3.49 6.48 -10.32
C LEU A 75 -2.71 6.70 -11.62
N ILE A 76 -1.58 7.37 -11.51
CA ILE A 76 -0.63 7.57 -12.61
C ILE A 76 0.76 7.08 -12.20
N ALA A 77 1.67 6.97 -13.17
CA ALA A 77 3.05 6.60 -12.87
C ALA A 77 3.67 7.57 -11.84
N ARG A 78 4.40 7.04 -10.85
CA ARG A 78 5.04 7.82 -9.77
C ARG A 78 5.83 9.02 -10.29
N ILE A 79 6.65 8.83 -11.33
CA ILE A 79 7.45 9.88 -11.96
C ILE A 79 6.55 11.01 -12.47
N LYS A 80 5.48 10.67 -13.18
CA LYS A 80 4.52 11.65 -13.70
C LYS A 80 3.79 12.42 -12.60
N ALA A 81 3.56 11.77 -11.46
CA ALA A 81 2.95 12.43 -10.32
C ALA A 81 3.89 13.44 -9.65
N PHE A 82 5.21 13.18 -9.63
CA PHE A 82 6.21 14.16 -9.20
C PHE A 82 6.33 15.31 -10.19
N GLU A 83 6.45 15.02 -11.49
CA GLU A 83 6.50 16.05 -12.56
C GLU A 83 5.28 16.98 -12.50
N ALA A 84 4.07 16.44 -12.29
CA ALA A 84 2.85 17.23 -12.15
C ALA A 84 2.88 18.18 -10.92
N ARG A 85 3.76 17.93 -9.96
CA ARG A 85 4.02 18.79 -8.80
C ARG A 85 5.25 19.71 -8.98
N GLY A 86 5.82 19.76 -10.18
CA GLY A 86 7.02 20.55 -10.46
C GLY A 86 8.29 20.01 -9.80
N VAL A 87 8.32 18.70 -9.52
CA VAL A 87 9.47 18.02 -8.93
C VAL A 87 10.08 17.05 -9.94
N TYR A 88 11.36 17.25 -10.23
CA TYR A 88 12.15 16.35 -11.06
C TYR A 88 13.04 15.50 -10.17
N LEU A 89 12.84 14.18 -10.20
CA LEU A 89 13.60 13.26 -9.38
C LEU A 89 15.05 13.18 -9.86
N GLN A 90 15.99 13.13 -8.93
CA GLN A 90 17.41 12.98 -9.24
C GLN A 90 17.69 11.66 -9.96
N ASP A 91 17.07 10.58 -9.50
CA ASP A 91 17.04 9.30 -10.16
C ASP A 91 15.57 8.80 -10.24
N ALA A 92 15.08 8.67 -11.47
CA ALA A 92 13.69 8.25 -11.72
C ALA A 92 13.36 6.86 -11.17
N ARG A 93 14.35 5.96 -10.98
CA ARG A 93 14.15 4.60 -10.49
C ARG A 93 14.19 4.51 -8.97
N THR A 94 15.14 5.22 -8.35
CA THR A 94 15.48 5.03 -6.93
C THR A 94 15.02 6.18 -6.04
N SER A 95 14.93 7.43 -6.54
CA SER A 95 14.48 8.58 -5.74
C SER A 95 13.00 8.46 -5.32
N TRP A 96 12.76 8.72 -4.05
CA TRP A 96 11.41 8.71 -3.45
C TRP A 96 10.99 10.08 -2.93
N GLY A 97 11.62 11.13 -3.39
CA GLY A 97 11.31 12.49 -3.06
C GLY A 97 12.13 13.45 -3.90
N GLY A 98 11.84 14.73 -3.75
CA GLY A 98 12.60 15.80 -4.39
C GLY A 98 12.16 17.16 -3.89
N VAL A 99 12.87 18.19 -4.32
CA VAL A 99 12.59 19.57 -3.98
C VAL A 99 11.93 20.24 -5.17
N ARG A 100 10.78 20.84 -4.96
CA ARG A 100 10.11 21.65 -5.98
C ARG A 100 10.89 22.93 -6.22
N GLN A 101 11.27 23.18 -7.48
CA GLN A 101 12.11 24.32 -7.82
C GLN A 101 11.41 25.67 -7.59
N ALA A 102 10.11 25.75 -7.78
CA ALA A 102 9.34 26.98 -7.71
C ALA A 102 9.29 27.62 -6.31
N ASP A 103 9.23 26.81 -5.25
CA ASP A 103 9.04 27.28 -3.87
C ASP A 103 9.94 26.60 -2.84
N GLY A 104 10.80 25.70 -3.26
CA GLY A 104 11.73 24.99 -2.40
C GLY A 104 11.11 23.94 -1.49
N LYS A 105 9.80 23.66 -1.61
CA LYS A 105 9.11 22.66 -0.81
C LYS A 105 9.59 21.25 -1.13
N VAL A 106 9.65 20.44 -0.09
CA VAL A 106 9.97 19.01 -0.22
C VAL A 106 8.69 18.24 -0.54
N VAL A 107 8.76 17.38 -1.56
CA VAL A 107 7.70 16.43 -1.92
C VAL A 107 8.23 15.02 -1.76
N MET A 108 7.55 14.18 -0.99
CA MET A 108 7.99 12.82 -0.69
C MET A 108 6.89 11.80 -1.00
N ALA A 109 7.28 10.68 -1.64
CA ALA A 109 6.39 9.54 -1.82
C ALA A 109 6.20 8.79 -0.51
N LEU A 110 4.95 8.43 -0.20
CA LEU A 110 4.55 7.68 0.98
C LEU A 110 3.76 6.45 0.52
N TRP A 111 4.11 5.26 1.01
CA TRP A 111 3.31 4.06 0.75
C TRP A 111 1.99 4.13 1.49
N ALA A 112 0.88 4.04 0.77
CA ALA A 112 -0.45 4.18 1.35
C ALA A 112 -0.77 3.07 2.37
N ASP A 113 -0.24 1.87 2.18
CA ASP A 113 -0.40 0.71 3.05
C ASP A 113 0.46 0.75 4.32
N ALA A 114 1.50 1.60 4.35
CA ALA A 114 2.35 1.80 5.51
C ALA A 114 1.92 2.99 6.40
N VAL A 115 0.84 3.68 6.05
CA VAL A 115 0.28 4.75 6.86
C VAL A 115 -0.41 4.19 8.10
N GLN A 116 0.06 4.60 9.25
CA GLN A 116 -0.53 4.27 10.55
C GLN A 116 -1.59 5.31 10.92
N THR A 117 -2.75 4.87 11.39
CA THR A 117 -3.82 5.78 11.81
C THR A 117 -4.25 5.45 13.24
N ALA A 118 -4.17 6.43 14.14
CA ALA A 118 -4.63 6.31 15.51
C ALA A 118 -5.30 7.63 15.93
N GLU A 119 -6.45 7.54 16.59
CA GLU A 119 -7.16 8.69 17.20
C GLU A 119 -7.35 9.92 16.29
N GLY A 120 -7.59 9.67 15.01
CA GLY A 120 -7.79 10.74 14.02
C GLY A 120 -6.49 11.39 13.49
N THR A 121 -5.34 10.91 13.93
CA THR A 121 -4.02 11.30 13.45
C THR A 121 -3.43 10.20 12.58
N CYS A 122 -2.81 10.59 11.46
CA CYS A 122 -2.05 9.70 10.60
C CYS A 122 -0.56 9.92 10.82
N ARG A 123 0.22 8.85 10.81
CA ARG A 123 1.68 8.86 10.91
C ARG A 123 2.29 7.96 9.85
N TYR A 124 3.50 8.30 9.44
CA TYR A 124 4.27 7.50 8.50
C TYR A 124 5.76 7.63 8.82
N LEU A 125 6.47 6.50 8.93
CA LEU A 125 7.92 6.52 9.13
C LEU A 125 8.59 6.96 7.82
N LEU A 126 9.19 8.15 7.83
CA LEU A 126 9.89 8.71 6.69
C LEU A 126 11.29 8.12 6.55
N TRP A 127 12.02 8.05 7.66
CA TRP A 127 13.38 7.55 7.71
C TRP A 127 13.74 7.11 9.12
N ALA A 128 14.56 6.07 9.22
CA ALA A 128 15.17 5.61 10.46
C ALA A 128 16.55 5.01 10.16
N PRO A 129 17.50 5.04 11.11
CA PRO A 129 18.81 4.45 10.93
C PRO A 129 18.72 2.93 10.77
N ASN A 130 19.71 2.38 10.05
CA ASN A 130 19.85 0.94 9.94
C ASN A 130 20.57 0.39 11.19
N VAL A 131 19.80 0.00 12.20
CA VAL A 131 20.31 -0.64 13.40
C VAL A 131 20.19 -2.14 13.22
N ASP A 132 21.30 -2.86 13.41
CA ASP A 132 21.38 -4.32 13.32
C ASP A 132 20.83 -4.93 12.02
N GLY A 133 20.94 -4.20 10.91
CA GLY A 133 20.45 -4.65 9.61
C GLY A 133 18.93 -4.60 9.44
N ALA A 134 18.18 -4.03 10.38
CA ALA A 134 16.72 -3.97 10.34
C ALA A 134 16.18 -3.11 9.20
N ARG A 135 16.96 -2.11 8.74
CA ARG A 135 16.55 -1.17 7.70
C ARG A 135 17.65 -0.92 6.68
N PRO A 136 18.04 -1.94 5.91
CA PRO A 136 19.19 -1.83 4.98
C PRO A 136 18.98 -0.78 3.89
N TRP A 137 17.73 -0.39 3.60
CA TRP A 137 17.41 0.65 2.64
C TRP A 137 17.90 2.04 3.06
N SER A 138 18.05 2.32 4.37
CA SER A 138 18.49 3.61 4.90
C SER A 138 19.94 3.96 4.51
N ASP A 139 20.78 2.96 4.35
CA ASP A 139 22.19 3.10 4.01
C ASP A 139 22.42 3.26 2.50
N LYS A 140 21.40 2.95 1.69
CA LYS A 140 21.45 3.06 0.23
C LYS A 140 21.38 4.54 -0.21
N PRO A 141 21.80 4.86 -1.43
CA PRO A 141 21.73 6.24 -1.94
C PRO A 141 20.36 6.88 -1.79
N ALA A 142 19.29 6.14 -2.12
CA ALA A 142 17.92 6.61 -1.96
C ALA A 142 17.51 6.86 -0.49
N GLY A 143 18.00 6.07 0.46
CA GLY A 143 17.79 6.27 1.89
C GLY A 143 18.52 7.51 2.41
N LYS A 144 19.74 7.73 1.95
CA LYS A 144 20.51 8.95 2.27
C LYS A 144 19.87 10.21 1.68
N GLU A 145 19.44 10.17 0.42
CA GLU A 145 18.65 11.22 -0.20
C GLU A 145 17.38 11.51 0.60
N ARG A 146 16.67 10.47 1.04
CA ARG A 146 15.47 10.60 1.88
C ARG A 146 15.77 11.30 3.21
N LEU A 147 16.88 10.98 3.86
CA LEU A 147 17.32 11.64 5.09
C LEU A 147 17.52 13.16 4.89
N GLU A 148 18.15 13.56 3.79
CA GLU A 148 18.33 14.98 3.49
C GLU A 148 16.99 15.69 3.23
N HIS A 149 16.07 15.03 2.56
CA HIS A 149 14.69 15.53 2.41
C HIS A 149 13.98 15.69 3.76
N CYS A 150 14.16 14.74 4.69
CA CYS A 150 13.58 14.82 6.04
C CYS A 150 14.14 15.99 6.84
N LYS A 151 15.48 16.20 6.83
CA LYS A 151 16.12 17.33 7.49
C LYS A 151 15.59 18.66 6.97
N ARG A 152 15.58 18.82 5.62
CA ARG A 152 15.06 20.02 4.98
C ARG A 152 13.56 20.25 5.29
N ALA A 153 12.76 19.20 5.27
CA ALA A 153 11.34 19.32 5.58
C ALA A 153 11.09 19.69 7.06
N LEU A 154 11.94 19.21 7.96
CA LEU A 154 11.92 19.60 9.38
C LEU A 154 12.21 21.09 9.56
N GLU A 155 13.22 21.62 8.84
CA GLU A 155 13.56 23.05 8.85
C GLU A 155 12.43 23.92 8.27
N LEU A 156 11.74 23.45 7.23
CA LEU A 156 10.60 24.13 6.61
C LEU A 156 9.31 24.00 7.43
N GLY A 157 9.26 23.13 8.44
CA GLY A 157 8.09 22.83 9.28
C GLY A 157 7.05 21.95 8.60
N SER A 158 7.11 21.75 7.28
CA SER A 158 6.17 20.90 6.57
C SER A 158 6.72 20.38 5.24
N ALA A 159 6.10 19.31 4.73
CA ALA A 159 6.35 18.77 3.40
C ALA A 159 5.05 18.32 2.72
N GLU A 160 5.12 18.07 1.42
CA GLU A 160 4.04 17.47 0.64
C GLU A 160 4.23 15.95 0.49
N GLY A 161 3.15 15.20 0.65
CA GLY A 161 3.09 13.77 0.46
C GLY A 161 2.45 13.38 -0.87
N LEU A 162 3.07 12.45 -1.55
CA LEU A 162 2.53 11.75 -2.70
C LEU A 162 2.20 10.31 -2.30
N LEU A 163 0.92 9.98 -2.18
CA LEU A 163 0.50 8.61 -1.83
C LEU A 163 0.75 7.65 -3.01
N VAL A 164 1.55 6.63 -2.76
CA VAL A 164 1.86 5.56 -3.72
C VAL A 164 1.12 4.30 -3.29
N TYR A 165 0.43 3.70 -4.24
CA TYR A 165 -0.35 2.47 -4.05
C TYR A 165 0.34 1.30 -4.71
N GLY A 166 0.33 0.18 -4.04
CA GLY A 166 0.94 -1.05 -4.51
C GLY A 166 1.01 -2.05 -3.38
N GLN A 167 1.67 -3.16 -3.64
CA GLN A 167 2.15 -4.04 -2.58
C GLN A 167 3.50 -3.48 -2.14
N GLY A 168 3.44 -2.53 -1.24
CA GLY A 168 4.61 -1.86 -0.70
C GLY A 168 5.20 -2.62 0.46
N LEU A 169 6.28 -2.06 0.94
CA LEU A 169 6.90 -2.46 2.17
C LEU A 169 6.20 -1.72 3.30
N ALA A 170 5.64 -2.44 4.23
CA ALA A 170 5.44 -1.85 5.52
C ALA A 170 6.80 -1.35 6.04
N ALA A 171 6.87 -0.09 6.48
CA ALA A 171 8.14 0.54 6.89
C ALA A 171 8.91 -0.23 7.99
N HIS A 172 8.26 -1.19 8.62
CA HIS A 172 8.82 -2.05 9.67
C HIS A 172 9.30 -3.43 9.16
N LEU A 173 9.12 -3.75 7.88
CA LEU A 173 9.61 -5.01 7.32
C LEU A 173 11.08 -4.87 6.89
N PRO A 174 11.91 -5.91 7.06
CA PRO A 174 13.32 -5.90 6.64
C PRO A 174 13.50 -5.92 5.12
N GLU A 175 12.46 -6.19 4.36
CA GLU A 175 12.49 -6.22 2.90
C GLU A 175 12.53 -4.80 2.34
N ASP A 176 13.44 -4.54 1.41
CA ASP A 176 13.69 -3.19 0.88
C ASP A 176 13.18 -2.99 -0.55
N LYS A 177 12.37 -3.91 -1.05
CA LYS A 177 11.82 -3.86 -2.41
C LYS A 177 10.31 -3.95 -2.40
N ALA A 178 9.67 -3.02 -3.10
CA ALA A 178 8.25 -3.12 -3.40
C ALA A 178 7.99 -4.31 -4.34
N HIS A 179 7.00 -5.14 -4.03
CA HIS A 179 6.60 -6.26 -4.88
C HIS A 179 5.90 -5.78 -6.17
N ALA A 180 5.07 -4.74 -6.06
CA ALA A 180 4.40 -4.12 -7.19
C ALA A 180 4.03 -2.66 -6.89
N ILE A 181 4.12 -1.80 -7.89
CA ILE A 181 3.65 -0.40 -7.83
C ILE A 181 2.46 -0.29 -8.77
N HIS A 182 1.27 0.03 -8.22
CA HIS A 182 0.05 0.25 -9.00
C HIS A 182 -0.03 1.68 -9.55
N GLY A 183 0.57 2.64 -8.85
CA GLY A 183 0.65 4.03 -9.23
C GLY A 183 0.60 4.98 -8.05
N ALA A 184 0.61 6.26 -8.35
CA ALA A 184 0.54 7.34 -7.38
C ALA A 184 -0.72 8.17 -7.58
N ASP A 185 -1.30 8.66 -6.48
CA ASP A 185 -2.44 9.57 -6.49
C ASP A 185 -1.99 10.97 -6.88
N ALA A 186 -2.35 11.40 -8.09
CA ALA A 186 -1.98 12.72 -8.61
C ALA A 186 -2.92 13.83 -8.12
N GLU A 187 -4.12 13.49 -7.68
CA GLU A 187 -5.17 14.47 -7.35
C GLU A 187 -5.13 14.90 -5.90
N THR A 188 -4.68 14.03 -4.98
CA THR A 188 -4.62 14.33 -3.55
C THR A 188 -3.28 14.98 -3.21
N VAL A 189 -3.32 16.20 -2.69
CA VAL A 189 -2.17 16.84 -2.05
C VAL A 189 -2.26 16.59 -0.56
N LEU A 190 -1.28 15.87 -0.03
CA LEU A 190 -1.14 15.63 1.40
C LEU A 190 -0.09 16.60 1.95
N ILE A 191 -0.47 17.43 2.89
CA ILE A 191 0.48 18.25 3.66
C ILE A 191 0.68 17.59 5.02
N PHE A 192 1.91 17.40 5.42
CA PHE A 192 2.27 16.82 6.69
C PHE A 192 3.40 17.59 7.38
N GLU A 193 3.40 17.54 8.70
CA GLU A 193 4.49 18.00 9.54
C GLU A 193 5.54 16.89 9.65
N VAL A 194 6.82 17.29 9.74
CA VAL A 194 7.91 16.36 10.02
C VAL A 194 8.31 16.50 11.46
N GLU A 195 8.29 15.42 12.20
CA GLU A 195 8.80 15.36 13.58
C GLU A 195 9.99 14.39 13.66
N ARG A 196 10.96 14.73 14.53
CA ARG A 196 12.06 13.82 14.87
C ARG A 196 11.80 13.19 16.23
N VAL A 197 11.79 11.87 16.27
CA VAL A 197 11.61 11.09 17.50
C VAL A 197 12.87 10.21 17.68
N GLY A 198 13.75 10.60 18.58
CA GLY A 198 15.08 10.00 18.66
C GLY A 198 15.86 10.22 17.37
N ASP A 199 16.24 9.12 16.73
CA ASP A 199 16.94 9.15 15.43
C ASP A 199 16.01 8.90 14.23
N GLU A 200 14.72 8.78 14.46
CA GLU A 200 13.73 8.55 13.41
C GLU A 200 13.06 9.85 12.97
N PHE A 201 12.68 9.93 11.68
CA PHE A 201 11.86 10.99 11.12
C PHE A 201 10.48 10.47 10.77
N TRP A 202 9.46 11.16 11.24
CA TRP A 202 8.05 10.80 11.05
C TRP A 202 7.27 11.92 10.37
N ALA A 203 6.42 11.55 9.41
CA ALA A 203 5.38 12.42 8.93
C ALA A 203 4.16 12.30 9.84
N LYS A 204 3.49 13.44 10.13
CA LYS A 204 2.28 13.50 10.95
C LYS A 204 1.27 14.45 10.32
N TRP A 205 0.02 14.00 10.23
CA TRP A 205 -1.09 14.83 9.72
C TRP A 205 -2.43 14.38 10.29
N GLY A 206 -3.42 15.29 10.29
CA GLY A 206 -4.77 14.98 10.69
C GLY A 206 -5.53 14.21 9.61
N LYS A 207 -6.46 13.32 9.99
CA LYS A 207 -7.27 12.51 9.07
C LYS A 207 -8.07 13.34 8.03
N LYS A 208 -8.33 14.63 8.30
CA LYS A 208 -9.05 15.54 7.41
C LYS A 208 -8.14 16.31 6.42
N ALA A 209 -6.81 16.23 6.56
CA ALA A 209 -5.86 17.01 5.74
C ALA A 209 -5.70 16.49 4.29
N ALA A 210 -6.35 15.42 3.92
CA ALA A 210 -6.23 14.77 2.62
C ALA A 210 -7.16 15.33 1.53
N ALA A 211 -7.70 16.54 1.67
CA ALA A 211 -8.63 17.12 0.71
C ALA A 211 -8.35 18.60 0.47
N SER A 212 -7.31 18.90 -0.30
CA SER A 212 -7.25 20.15 -1.05
C SER A 212 -7.12 19.80 -2.52
N ALA A 213 -8.20 20.02 -3.27
CA ALA A 213 -8.16 19.98 -4.72
C ALA A 213 -7.12 21.00 -5.21
N ILE A 214 -6.26 20.58 -6.12
CA ILE A 214 -5.43 21.50 -6.91
C ILE A 214 -6.40 22.41 -7.64
N ALA A 215 -6.48 23.69 -7.21
CA ALA A 215 -7.16 24.71 -7.97
C ALA A 215 -6.45 24.78 -9.32
N ARG A 216 -7.19 24.51 -10.39
CA ARG A 216 -6.71 24.68 -11.77
C ARG A 216 -6.51 26.18 -11.98
N SER A 217 -5.27 26.59 -12.08
CA SER A 217 -4.89 27.84 -12.75
C SER A 217 -4.60 27.55 -14.21
#